data_21467849a88e19245ae248efcf04c251
#
_entry.id   21467849a88e19245ae248efcf04c251
#
_cell.length_a   1.000
_cell.length_b   1.000
_cell.length_c   1.000
_cell.angle_alpha   90.00
_cell.angle_beta   90.00
_cell.angle_gamma   90.00
#
_symmetry.space_group_name_H-M   'P 1'
#
loop_
_entity.id
_entity.type
_entity.pdbx_description
1 polymer ?
#
loop_
_entity_poly.entity_id
_entity_poly.type
_entity_poly.pdbx_seq_one_letter_code
_entity_poly.pdbx_strand_id
1 'polypeptide(L)'
;MPATPDSGRLVTPAMIGLWLVLASVPLWIGKVGLYPYIGVEILIWSIYGLAFNLVLGTAGLPSFGHGAYFGVGAYAFGLAQFHLVSNLWICLCVTLLLAGMAGLIVGLFISHRRGIYYAFLTIAFGQIFWTIAIKAYGVTGGEDGLLRIARPPADFGIVAFDLRDNVALYYFVLALFVVDRKSTRLNSSH
;
A
#
# COMPACT_ATOMS: atom_id res chain seq x y z
N MET A 1 19.94 34.37 6.66
CA MET A 1 20.28 33.19 5.86
C MET A 1 19.78 31.98 6.64
N PRO A 2 18.76 31.25 6.21
CA PRO A 2 18.40 29.99 6.84
C PRO A 2 19.44 28.95 6.43
N ALA A 3 19.92 28.19 7.42
CA ALA A 3 20.90 27.13 7.24
C ALA A 3 20.38 26.11 6.22
N THR A 4 21.17 25.86 5.19
CA THR A 4 20.92 24.79 4.21
C THR A 4 20.88 23.45 4.96
N PRO A 5 19.87 22.62 4.79
CA PRO A 5 19.87 21.30 5.40
C PRO A 5 21.00 20.48 4.79
N ASP A 6 21.86 19.97 5.67
CA ASP A 6 23.00 19.12 5.39
C ASP A 6 22.57 17.89 4.57
N SER A 7 22.78 17.95 3.25
CA SER A 7 22.35 16.93 2.27
C SER A 7 23.22 15.66 2.29
N GLY A 8 24.13 15.53 3.26
CA GLY A 8 25.11 14.43 3.32
C GLY A 8 24.79 13.27 4.25
N ARG A 9 23.76 13.35 5.10
CA ARG A 9 23.42 12.27 6.03
C ARG A 9 22.18 11.53 5.59
N LEU A 10 22.38 10.40 4.92
CA LEU A 10 21.32 9.47 4.50
C LEU A 10 20.44 8.98 5.67
N VAL A 11 20.91 9.11 6.90
CA VAL A 11 20.19 8.70 8.12
C VAL A 11 20.30 9.80 9.18
N THR A 12 19.23 10.54 9.41
CA THR A 12 19.15 11.51 10.50
C THR A 12 18.91 10.76 11.82
N PRO A 13 19.44 11.19 12.99
CA PRO A 13 19.22 10.52 14.27
C PRO A 13 17.71 10.37 14.61
N ALA A 14 16.89 11.32 14.20
CA ALA A 14 15.43 11.22 14.32
C ALA A 14 14.85 10.03 13.54
N MET A 15 15.44 9.66 12.42
CA MET A 15 15.02 8.50 11.65
C MET A 15 15.40 7.19 12.32
N ILE A 16 16.59 7.12 12.92
CA ILE A 16 16.98 5.93 13.70
C ILE A 16 16.01 5.75 14.86
N GLY A 17 15.68 6.85 15.56
CA GLY A 17 14.68 6.81 16.64
C GLY A 17 13.31 6.31 16.17
N LEU A 18 12.83 6.79 14.99
CA LEU A 18 11.57 6.32 14.41
C LEU A 18 11.62 4.82 14.09
N TRP A 19 12.73 4.31 13.52
CA TRP A 19 12.86 2.89 13.20
C TRP A 19 12.90 2.02 14.45
N LEU A 20 13.57 2.47 15.50
CA LEU A 20 13.60 1.77 16.78
C LEU A 20 12.21 1.71 17.42
N VAL A 21 11.48 2.82 17.38
CA VAL A 21 10.09 2.86 17.88
C VAL A 21 9.21 1.91 17.07
N LEU A 22 9.25 1.96 15.74
CA LEU A 22 8.46 1.06 14.90
C LEU A 22 8.84 -0.41 15.12
N ALA A 23 10.12 -0.73 15.23
CA ALA A 23 10.56 -2.10 15.48
C ALA A 23 10.13 -2.63 16.87
N SER A 24 9.96 -1.74 17.85
CA SER A 24 9.53 -2.10 19.21
C SER A 24 8.01 -2.26 19.39
N VAL A 25 7.20 -1.78 18.44
CA VAL A 25 5.72 -1.80 18.54
C VAL A 25 5.15 -3.17 18.93
N PRO A 26 5.55 -4.31 18.30
CA PRO A 26 5.00 -5.62 18.68
C PRO A 26 5.26 -6.02 20.12
N LEU A 27 6.31 -5.46 20.75
CA LEU A 27 6.72 -5.84 22.13
C LEU A 27 5.81 -5.23 23.19
N TRP A 28 5.24 -4.07 22.94
CA TRP A 28 4.47 -3.34 23.95
C TRP A 28 3.00 -3.10 23.57
N ILE A 29 2.63 -3.25 22.30
CA ILE A 29 1.25 -2.96 21.85
C ILE A 29 0.21 -3.84 22.57
N GLY A 30 0.51 -5.11 22.81
CA GLY A 30 -0.35 -6.01 23.58
C GLY A 30 -0.41 -5.67 25.07
N LYS A 31 0.65 -5.08 25.64
CA LYS A 31 0.69 -4.66 27.06
C LYS A 31 -0.15 -3.41 27.31
N VAL A 32 -0.35 -2.59 26.30
CA VAL A 32 -1.21 -1.39 26.35
C VAL A 32 -2.69 -1.75 26.15
N GLY A 33 -3.00 -3.04 25.91
CA GLY A 33 -4.39 -3.51 25.71
C GLY A 33 -4.89 -3.32 24.27
N LEU A 34 -4.00 -3.03 23.33
CA LEU A 34 -4.33 -2.91 21.91
C LEU A 34 -4.11 -4.24 21.19
N TYR A 35 -4.95 -4.52 20.20
CA TYR A 35 -4.75 -5.68 19.34
C TYR A 35 -3.46 -5.51 18.51
N PRO A 36 -2.58 -6.53 18.44
CA PRO A 36 -1.33 -6.47 17.65
C PRO A 36 -1.54 -6.10 16.18
N TYR A 37 -2.71 -6.41 15.61
CA TYR A 37 -3.08 -6.09 14.25
C TYR A 37 -3.15 -4.57 13.97
N ILE A 38 -3.43 -3.75 14.98
CA ILE A 38 -3.46 -2.28 14.85
C ILE A 38 -2.10 -1.74 14.39
N GLY A 39 -1.00 -2.33 14.86
CA GLY A 39 0.34 -1.97 14.40
C GLY A 39 0.53 -2.22 12.89
N VAL A 40 0.01 -3.33 12.39
CA VAL A 40 0.04 -3.65 10.95
C VAL A 40 -0.78 -2.64 10.16
N GLU A 41 -1.96 -2.30 10.65
CA GLU A 41 -2.86 -1.34 10.00
C GLU A 41 -2.23 0.06 9.90
N ILE A 42 -1.56 0.53 10.94
CA ILE A 42 -0.82 1.80 10.93
C ILE A 42 0.27 1.79 9.84
N LEU A 43 1.00 0.68 9.69
CA LEU A 43 2.02 0.56 8.65
C LEU A 43 1.42 0.55 7.25
N ILE A 44 0.30 -0.13 7.04
CA ILE A 44 -0.41 -0.16 5.74
C ILE A 44 -0.85 1.26 5.36
N TRP A 45 -1.48 1.99 6.29
CA TRP A 45 -1.88 3.38 6.07
C TRP A 45 -0.68 4.31 5.84
N SER A 46 0.46 4.01 6.47
CA SER A 46 1.71 4.76 6.26
C SER A 46 2.27 4.53 4.85
N ILE A 47 2.25 3.30 4.34
CA ILE A 47 2.64 2.97 2.94
C ILE A 47 1.70 3.69 1.97
N TYR A 48 0.38 3.63 2.22
CA TYR A 48 -0.60 4.34 1.42
C TYR A 48 -0.33 5.85 1.38
N GLY A 49 -0.04 6.47 2.53
CA GLY A 49 0.32 7.89 2.62
C GLY A 49 1.61 8.24 1.89
N LEU A 50 2.62 7.37 1.92
CA LEU A 50 3.87 7.56 1.16
C LEU A 50 3.61 7.47 -0.35
N ALA A 51 2.83 6.51 -0.81
CA ALA A 51 2.45 6.38 -2.20
C ALA A 51 1.67 7.61 -2.70
N PHE A 52 0.74 8.11 -1.89
CA PHE A 52 0.00 9.34 -2.18
C PHE A 52 0.94 10.56 -2.25
N ASN A 53 1.87 10.68 -1.28
CA ASN A 53 2.84 11.77 -1.25
C ASN A 53 3.80 11.72 -2.45
N LEU A 54 4.15 10.53 -2.95
CA LEU A 54 4.96 10.39 -4.14
C LEU A 54 4.25 11.00 -5.36
N VAL A 55 2.96 10.67 -5.56
CA VAL A 55 2.17 11.23 -6.68
C VAL A 55 2.00 12.75 -6.55
N LEU A 56 1.67 13.22 -5.36
CA LEU A 56 1.49 14.66 -5.11
C LEU A 56 2.81 15.42 -5.20
N GLY A 57 3.87 14.88 -4.61
CA GLY A 57 5.18 15.55 -4.50
C GLY A 57 5.95 15.57 -5.82
N THR A 58 5.91 14.50 -6.61
CA THR A 58 6.66 14.39 -7.87
C THR A 58 5.88 14.91 -9.07
N ALA A 59 4.59 14.59 -9.16
CA ALA A 59 3.75 15.01 -10.27
C ALA A 59 3.00 16.33 -10.03
N GLY A 60 2.94 16.82 -8.79
CA GLY A 60 2.20 18.02 -8.41
C GLY A 60 0.69 17.88 -8.65
N LEU A 61 0.19 16.65 -8.75
CA LEU A 61 -1.18 16.34 -9.11
C LEU A 61 -1.95 15.76 -7.92
N PRO A 62 -2.90 16.50 -7.33
CA PRO A 62 -3.72 15.99 -6.24
C PRO A 62 -4.67 14.90 -6.76
N SER A 63 -4.43 13.64 -6.37
CA SER A 63 -5.29 12.51 -6.75
C SER A 63 -6.23 12.16 -5.60
N PHE A 64 -7.49 12.52 -5.69
CA PHE A 64 -8.52 12.14 -4.71
C PHE A 64 -9.08 10.72 -4.95
N GLY A 65 -8.78 10.12 -6.10
CA GLY A 65 -9.15 8.74 -6.43
C GLY A 65 -8.10 7.69 -6.02
N HIS A 66 -7.06 8.07 -5.26
CA HIS A 66 -5.95 7.17 -4.93
C HIS A 66 -6.40 5.90 -4.20
N GLY A 67 -7.43 6.00 -3.34
CA GLY A 67 -8.04 4.87 -2.65
C GLY A 67 -8.61 3.79 -3.57
N ALA A 68 -9.04 4.16 -4.77
CA ALA A 68 -9.57 3.21 -5.74
C ALA A 68 -8.49 2.21 -6.22
N TYR A 69 -7.27 2.67 -6.46
CA TYR A 69 -6.15 1.79 -6.85
C TYR A 69 -5.76 0.84 -5.73
N PHE A 70 -5.80 1.32 -4.49
CA PHE A 70 -5.60 0.48 -3.31
C PHE A 70 -6.68 -0.61 -3.23
N GLY A 71 -7.95 -0.24 -3.45
CA GLY A 71 -9.08 -1.18 -3.51
C GLY A 71 -8.94 -2.20 -4.64
N VAL A 72 -8.57 -1.77 -5.85
CA VAL A 72 -8.29 -2.68 -6.98
C VAL A 72 -7.18 -3.67 -6.62
N GLY A 73 -6.11 -3.21 -5.98
CA GLY A 73 -5.04 -4.09 -5.50
C GLY A 73 -5.54 -5.13 -4.49
N ALA A 74 -6.34 -4.71 -3.51
CA ALA A 74 -6.91 -5.61 -2.51
C ALA A 74 -7.82 -6.68 -3.14
N TYR A 75 -8.71 -6.29 -4.05
CA TYR A 75 -9.56 -7.23 -4.79
C TYR A 75 -8.75 -8.16 -5.70
N ALA A 76 -7.75 -7.63 -6.40
CA ALA A 76 -6.87 -8.44 -7.25
C ALA A 76 -6.15 -9.53 -6.46
N PHE A 77 -5.64 -9.19 -5.25
CA PHE A 77 -5.01 -10.15 -4.36
C PHE A 77 -6.00 -11.23 -3.89
N GLY A 78 -7.18 -10.82 -3.42
CA GLY A 78 -8.21 -11.75 -2.96
C GLY A 78 -8.69 -12.69 -4.07
N LEU A 79 -8.99 -12.16 -5.25
CA LEU A 79 -9.45 -12.94 -6.40
C LEU A 79 -8.36 -13.90 -6.91
N ALA A 80 -7.09 -13.48 -6.89
CA ALA A 80 -5.98 -14.36 -7.26
C ALA A 80 -5.89 -15.57 -6.31
N GLN A 81 -6.14 -15.39 -5.01
CA GLN A 81 -6.20 -16.49 -4.07
C GLN A 81 -7.37 -17.45 -4.34
N PHE A 82 -8.53 -16.93 -4.69
CA PHE A 82 -9.71 -17.77 -4.93
C PHE A 82 -9.63 -18.56 -6.24
N HIS A 83 -9.05 -17.98 -7.28
CA HIS A 83 -9.14 -18.53 -8.63
C HIS A 83 -7.84 -19.14 -9.15
N LEU A 84 -6.68 -18.76 -8.59
CA LEU A 84 -5.39 -19.24 -9.08
C LEU A 84 -4.73 -20.17 -8.07
N VAL A 85 -3.96 -19.63 -7.15
CA VAL A 85 -3.18 -20.39 -6.16
C VAL A 85 -3.03 -19.55 -4.89
N SER A 86 -3.11 -20.20 -3.74
CA SER A 86 -2.84 -19.56 -2.45
C SER A 86 -1.32 -19.42 -2.19
N ASN A 87 -0.60 -18.83 -3.15
CA ASN A 87 0.82 -18.51 -3.04
C ASN A 87 1.00 -17.00 -3.00
N LEU A 88 1.70 -16.51 -1.95
CA LEU A 88 1.88 -15.08 -1.72
C LEU A 88 2.48 -14.35 -2.93
N TRP A 89 3.53 -14.91 -3.51
CA TRP A 89 4.29 -14.27 -4.59
C TRP A 89 3.50 -14.17 -5.89
N ILE A 90 2.76 -15.23 -6.22
CA ILE A 90 1.88 -15.24 -7.40
C ILE A 90 0.76 -14.22 -7.21
N CYS A 91 0.13 -14.20 -6.04
CA CYS A 91 -0.92 -13.22 -5.74
C CYS A 91 -0.39 -11.78 -5.78
N LEU A 92 0.82 -11.52 -5.26
CA LEU A 92 1.45 -10.20 -5.35
C LEU A 92 1.76 -9.80 -6.79
N CYS A 93 2.30 -10.70 -7.62
CA CYS A 93 2.54 -10.43 -9.05
C CYS A 93 1.24 -10.07 -9.79
N VAL A 94 0.17 -10.85 -9.57
CA VAL A 94 -1.14 -10.58 -10.17
C VAL A 94 -1.70 -9.24 -9.68
N THR A 95 -1.55 -8.95 -8.40
CA THR A 95 -1.96 -7.67 -7.81
C THR A 95 -1.26 -6.49 -8.46
N LEU A 96 0.07 -6.58 -8.59
CA LEU A 96 0.87 -5.51 -9.21
C LEU A 96 0.50 -5.31 -10.68
N LEU A 97 0.26 -6.39 -11.42
CA LEU A 97 -0.16 -6.32 -12.81
C LEU A 97 -1.54 -5.68 -12.95
N LEU A 98 -2.54 -6.13 -12.20
CA LEU A 98 -3.91 -5.62 -12.32
C LEU A 98 -4.04 -4.19 -11.79
N ALA A 99 -3.43 -3.87 -10.65
CA ALA A 99 -3.41 -2.51 -10.13
C ALA A 99 -2.62 -1.56 -11.04
N GLY A 100 -1.49 -2.03 -11.60
CA GLY A 100 -0.69 -1.29 -12.57
C GLY A 100 -1.46 -1.03 -13.88
N MET A 101 -2.17 -2.03 -14.40
CA MET A 101 -3.03 -1.87 -15.58
C MET A 101 -4.16 -0.88 -15.32
N ALA A 102 -4.84 -0.97 -14.19
CA ALA A 102 -5.88 -0.01 -13.81
C ALA A 102 -5.31 1.42 -13.73
N GLY A 103 -4.16 1.58 -13.09
CA GLY A 103 -3.46 2.85 -13.00
C GLY A 103 -3.04 3.39 -14.37
N LEU A 104 -2.54 2.53 -15.27
CA LEU A 104 -2.17 2.90 -16.63
C LEU A 104 -3.39 3.34 -17.43
N ILE A 105 -4.48 2.58 -17.42
CA ILE A 105 -5.71 2.91 -18.15
C ILE A 105 -6.23 4.27 -17.70
N VAL A 106 -6.42 4.45 -16.39
CA VAL A 106 -6.91 5.74 -15.87
C VAL A 106 -5.91 6.86 -16.14
N GLY A 107 -4.61 6.60 -15.96
CA GLY A 107 -3.55 7.56 -16.23
C GLY A 107 -3.56 8.06 -17.67
N LEU A 108 -3.77 7.19 -18.66
CA LEU A 108 -3.91 7.58 -20.08
C LEU A 108 -5.10 8.51 -20.31
N PHE A 109 -6.24 8.24 -19.66
CA PHE A 109 -7.42 9.09 -19.78
C PHE A 109 -7.24 10.47 -19.15
N ILE A 110 -6.56 10.55 -17.99
CA ILE A 110 -6.46 11.78 -17.21
C ILE A 110 -5.17 12.56 -17.44
N SER A 111 -4.14 11.97 -18.08
CA SER A 111 -2.81 12.58 -18.28
C SER A 111 -2.82 13.93 -18.98
N HIS A 112 -3.81 14.16 -19.84
CA HIS A 112 -3.96 15.41 -20.59
C HIS A 112 -4.56 16.55 -19.76
N ARG A 113 -5.01 16.28 -18.54
CA ARG A 113 -5.66 17.26 -17.66
C ARG A 113 -4.72 17.66 -16.53
N ARG A 114 -4.83 18.91 -16.08
CA ARG A 114 -4.00 19.47 -14.99
C ARG A 114 -4.86 20.22 -13.98
N GLY A 115 -4.30 20.43 -12.78
CA GLY A 115 -4.93 21.21 -11.72
C GLY A 115 -6.24 20.59 -11.23
N ILE A 116 -7.25 21.42 -11.04
CA ILE A 116 -8.54 21.02 -10.45
C ILE A 116 -9.30 20.00 -11.31
N TYR A 117 -9.17 20.06 -12.63
CA TYR A 117 -9.82 19.10 -13.53
C TYR A 117 -9.26 17.68 -13.35
N TYR A 118 -7.96 17.56 -13.13
CA TYR A 118 -7.33 16.29 -12.80
C TYR A 118 -7.92 15.72 -11.50
N ALA A 119 -8.04 16.53 -10.46
CA ALA A 119 -8.59 16.14 -9.17
C ALA A 119 -10.02 15.59 -9.29
N PHE A 120 -10.91 16.32 -9.98
CA PHE A 120 -12.29 15.86 -10.19
C PHE A 120 -12.37 14.59 -11.03
N LEU A 121 -11.52 14.45 -12.03
CA LEU A 121 -11.52 13.26 -12.87
C LEU A 121 -11.05 12.02 -12.09
N THR A 122 -10.08 12.17 -11.18
CA THR A 122 -9.66 11.09 -10.29
C THR A 122 -10.76 10.64 -9.34
N ILE A 123 -11.59 11.57 -8.83
CA ILE A 123 -12.78 11.25 -8.03
C ILE A 123 -13.78 10.46 -8.87
N ALA A 124 -14.06 10.90 -10.11
CA ALA A 124 -15.00 10.22 -10.99
C ALA A 124 -14.58 8.77 -11.27
N PHE A 125 -13.31 8.54 -11.60
CA PHE A 125 -12.80 7.18 -11.76
C PHE A 125 -12.86 6.38 -10.44
N GLY A 126 -12.57 7.01 -9.30
CA GLY A 126 -12.75 6.40 -7.99
C GLY A 126 -14.16 5.88 -7.77
N GLN A 127 -15.18 6.68 -8.12
CA GLN A 127 -16.60 6.29 -8.04
C GLN A 127 -16.97 5.17 -9.01
N ILE A 128 -16.37 5.14 -10.20
CA ILE A 128 -16.56 4.03 -11.16
C ILE A 128 -16.04 2.72 -10.56
N PHE A 129 -14.81 2.69 -10.03
CA PHE A 129 -14.26 1.50 -9.40
C PHE A 129 -15.07 1.05 -8.19
N TRP A 130 -15.51 1.99 -7.34
CA TRP A 130 -16.37 1.70 -6.20
C TRP A 130 -17.71 1.10 -6.65
N THR A 131 -18.33 1.68 -7.68
CA THR A 131 -19.59 1.18 -8.24
C THR A 131 -19.44 -0.23 -8.81
N ILE A 132 -18.33 -0.50 -9.52
CA ILE A 132 -18.03 -1.84 -10.04
C ILE A 132 -17.84 -2.81 -8.86
N ALA A 133 -17.11 -2.42 -7.81
CA ALA A 133 -16.89 -3.27 -6.64
C ALA A 133 -18.20 -3.67 -5.95
N ILE A 134 -19.16 -2.76 -5.83
CA ILE A 134 -20.47 -3.06 -5.21
C ILE A 134 -21.39 -3.85 -6.13
N LYS A 135 -21.43 -3.49 -7.42
CA LYS A 135 -22.40 -4.11 -8.36
C LYS A 135 -21.95 -5.46 -8.88
N ALA A 136 -20.66 -5.74 -8.96
CA ALA A 136 -20.14 -7.02 -9.44
C ALA A 136 -20.19 -8.11 -8.36
N TYR A 137 -21.35 -8.29 -7.71
CA TYR A 137 -21.55 -9.17 -6.55
C TYR A 137 -20.97 -10.57 -6.73
N GLY A 138 -21.14 -11.18 -7.90
CA GLY A 138 -20.62 -12.52 -8.21
C GLY A 138 -19.10 -12.64 -8.24
N VAL A 139 -18.38 -11.51 -8.31
CA VAL A 139 -16.90 -11.48 -8.38
C VAL A 139 -16.31 -10.87 -7.11
N THR A 140 -16.86 -9.77 -6.65
CA THR A 140 -16.31 -8.96 -5.55
C THR A 140 -16.97 -9.24 -4.20
N GLY A 141 -18.12 -9.94 -4.19
CA GLY A 141 -18.94 -10.08 -2.99
C GLY A 141 -19.81 -8.85 -2.70
N GLY A 142 -19.79 -7.82 -3.55
CA GLY A 142 -20.61 -6.61 -3.39
C GLY A 142 -20.29 -5.83 -2.12
N GLU A 143 -21.34 -5.48 -1.35
CA GLU A 143 -21.20 -4.73 -0.09
C GLU A 143 -20.48 -5.52 1.01
N ASP A 144 -20.60 -6.85 1.01
CA ASP A 144 -19.94 -7.72 1.99
C ASP A 144 -18.43 -7.88 1.70
N GLY A 145 -17.99 -7.58 0.48
CA GLY A 145 -16.62 -7.76 0.03
C GLY A 145 -16.21 -9.23 -0.08
N LEU A 146 -14.93 -9.47 -0.32
CA LEU A 146 -14.37 -10.81 -0.37
C LEU A 146 -14.14 -11.34 1.05
N LEU A 147 -14.96 -12.31 1.46
CA LEU A 147 -14.83 -12.97 2.74
C LEU A 147 -13.86 -14.16 2.65
N ARG A 148 -13.25 -14.52 3.80
CA ARG A 148 -12.39 -15.72 3.94
C ARG A 148 -11.09 -15.67 3.12
N ILE A 149 -10.52 -14.49 2.91
CA ILE A 149 -9.18 -14.38 2.33
C ILE A 149 -8.18 -14.96 3.32
N ALA A 150 -7.47 -16.01 2.91
CA ALA A 150 -6.42 -16.61 3.71
C ALA A 150 -5.16 -15.72 3.70
N ARG A 151 -4.34 -15.84 4.74
CA ARG A 151 -2.98 -15.26 4.75
C ARG A 151 -2.00 -16.37 4.34
N PRO A 152 -1.58 -16.42 3.07
CA PRO A 152 -0.63 -17.44 2.65
C PRO A 152 0.72 -17.22 3.34
N PRO A 153 1.47 -18.30 3.64
CA PRO A 153 2.81 -18.15 4.18
C PRO A 153 3.71 -17.45 3.16
N ALA A 154 4.63 -16.62 3.66
CA ALA A 154 5.70 -16.06 2.84
C ALA A 154 6.79 -17.13 2.68
N ASP A 155 6.71 -17.89 1.61
CA ASP A 155 7.69 -18.92 1.29
C ASP A 155 8.80 -18.34 0.41
N PHE A 156 10.02 -18.28 0.95
CA PHE A 156 11.22 -17.84 0.25
C PHE A 156 12.06 -19.01 -0.26
N GLY A 157 11.50 -20.24 -0.25
CA GLY A 157 12.18 -21.44 -0.68
C GLY A 157 13.13 -22.06 0.36
N ILE A 158 13.76 -21.26 1.20
CA ILE A 158 14.68 -21.69 2.27
C ILE A 158 14.03 -21.50 3.65
N VAL A 159 13.23 -20.45 3.80
CA VAL A 159 12.53 -20.10 5.04
C VAL A 159 11.09 -19.72 4.70
N ALA A 160 10.13 -20.38 5.33
CA ALA A 160 8.72 -20.05 5.24
C ALA A 160 8.31 -19.27 6.51
N PHE A 161 7.85 -18.05 6.34
CA PHE A 161 7.27 -17.25 7.43
C PHE A 161 5.76 -17.42 7.44
N ASP A 162 5.21 -17.87 8.55
CA ASP A 162 3.76 -17.95 8.72
C ASP A 162 3.18 -16.54 8.98
N LEU A 163 2.57 -15.95 7.96
CA LEU A 163 1.94 -14.64 8.06
C LEU A 163 0.58 -14.66 8.80
N ARG A 164 0.16 -15.82 9.31
CA ARG A 164 -1.01 -15.91 10.21
C ARG A 164 -0.69 -15.31 11.57
N ASP A 165 0.58 -15.41 12.00
CA ASP A 165 1.04 -14.68 13.18
C ASP A 165 1.10 -13.18 12.91
N ASN A 166 0.43 -12.39 13.75
CA ASN A 166 0.38 -10.94 13.62
C ASN A 166 1.76 -10.27 13.79
N VAL A 167 2.67 -10.88 14.56
CA VAL A 167 4.02 -10.35 14.75
C VAL A 167 4.85 -10.57 13.47
N ALA A 168 4.77 -11.77 12.87
CA ALA A 168 5.45 -12.06 11.62
C ALA A 168 4.92 -11.16 10.49
N LEU A 169 3.60 -10.98 10.41
CA LEU A 169 2.96 -10.07 9.46
C LEU A 169 3.43 -8.62 9.67
N TYR A 170 3.54 -8.17 10.92
CA TYR A 170 4.01 -6.83 11.23
C TYR A 170 5.42 -6.57 10.69
N TYR A 171 6.36 -7.48 10.95
CA TYR A 171 7.74 -7.32 10.46
C TYR A 171 7.84 -7.45 8.95
N PHE A 172 7.00 -8.26 8.33
CA PHE A 172 6.92 -8.35 6.87
C PHE A 172 6.46 -7.01 6.26
N VAL A 173 5.38 -6.43 6.78
CA VAL A 173 4.88 -5.12 6.31
C VAL A 173 5.87 -3.99 6.64
N LEU A 174 6.54 -4.06 7.79
CA LEU A 174 7.60 -3.11 8.16
C LEU A 174 8.76 -3.16 7.16
N ALA A 175 9.18 -4.35 6.72
CA ALA A 175 10.21 -4.50 5.69
C ALA A 175 9.78 -3.86 4.35
N LEU A 176 8.53 -4.07 3.93
CA LEU A 176 7.97 -3.40 2.74
C LEU A 176 7.95 -1.88 2.89
N PHE A 177 7.58 -1.37 4.06
CA PHE A 177 7.60 0.07 4.35
C PHE A 177 9.01 0.67 4.26
N VAL A 178 10.03 -0.04 4.74
CA VAL A 178 11.44 0.38 4.62
C VAL A 178 11.87 0.47 3.16
N VAL A 179 11.52 -0.54 2.36
CA VAL A 179 11.85 -0.60 0.92
C VAL A 179 11.17 0.54 0.17
N ASP A 180 9.86 0.75 0.42
CA ASP A 180 9.08 1.80 -0.21
C ASP A 180 9.65 3.20 0.11
N ARG A 181 9.95 3.46 1.37
CA ARG A 181 10.54 4.74 1.78
C ARG A 181 11.92 4.99 1.17
N LYS A 182 12.74 3.95 1.01
CA LYS A 182 14.05 4.05 0.35
C LYS A 182 13.87 4.40 -1.13
N SER A 183 12.93 3.75 -1.81
CA SER A 183 12.59 4.00 -3.21
C SER A 183 12.11 5.45 -3.43
N THR A 184 11.20 5.92 -2.58
CA THR A 184 10.65 7.28 -2.63
C THR A 184 11.75 8.34 -2.48
N ARG A 185 12.73 8.12 -1.60
CA ARG A 185 13.85 9.06 -1.42
C ARG A 185 14.80 9.10 -2.62
N LEU A 186 15.11 7.97 -3.22
CA LEU A 186 15.96 7.90 -4.40
C LEU A 186 15.34 8.66 -5.58
N ASN A 187 14.03 8.64 -5.69
CA ASN A 187 13.31 9.33 -6.76
C ASN A 187 13.14 10.84 -6.52
N SER A 188 13.26 11.31 -5.27
CA SER A 188 13.18 12.74 -4.92
C SER A 188 14.53 13.46 -5.01
N SER A 189 15.63 12.74 -5.31
CA SER A 189 16.99 13.30 -5.44
C SER A 189 17.37 13.65 -6.89
N HIS A 190 16.46 13.50 -7.83
CA HIS A 190 16.53 13.94 -9.22
C HIS A 190 15.54 15.07 -9.48
#